data_1d4b27f5114bbaba4111e6dda5d8d361
#
_entry.id   1d4b27f5114bbaba4111e6dda5d8d361
#
_cell.length_a   1.000
_cell.length_b   1.000
_cell.length_c   1.000
_cell.angle_alpha   90.00
_cell.angle_beta   90.00
_cell.angle_gamma   90.00
#
_symmetry.space_group_name_H-M   'P 1'
#
loop_
_entity.id
_entity.type
_entity.pdbx_description
1 polymer ?
#
loop_
_entity_poly.entity_id
_entity_poly.type
_entity_poly.pdbx_seq_one_letter_code
_entity_poly.pdbx_strand_id
1 'polypeptide(L)'
;MIRFFGINEQTIEKLLLERGIESERAYRASRLAGGNISNAIKFADDADFSGRWQIAWEIVTRLAELDRIEIYLSAEKMELDPELISSMVETILRDIYIYQATGEKDLLVIPENHGIAQELKKLNEFKIKKAIKNIADLRELYRSNVNVLTININICWALWEALQD
;
A
#
# COMPACT_ATOMS: atom_id res chain seq x y z
N MET A 1 -19.49 -6.69 -21.57
CA MET A 1 -18.38 -6.11 -20.76
C MET A 1 -17.53 -7.25 -20.21
N ILE A 2 -16.33 -7.46 -20.75
CA ILE A 2 -15.44 -8.54 -20.30
C ILE A 2 -14.83 -8.08 -18.98
N ARG A 3 -15.18 -8.72 -17.86
CA ARG A 3 -14.49 -8.52 -16.58
C ARG A 3 -13.23 -9.36 -16.61
N PHE A 4 -12.07 -8.73 -16.70
CA PHE A 4 -10.79 -9.38 -16.42
C PHE A 4 -10.72 -9.60 -14.91
N PHE A 5 -10.86 -10.84 -14.48
CA PHE A 5 -10.49 -11.22 -13.11
C PHE A 5 -8.98 -11.14 -13.01
N GLY A 6 -8.47 -10.50 -11.97
CA GLY A 6 -7.03 -10.48 -11.71
C GLY A 6 -6.47 -11.90 -11.57
N ILE A 7 -5.21 -12.09 -11.96
CA ILE A 7 -4.52 -13.36 -11.78
C ILE A 7 -4.31 -13.59 -10.29
N ASN A 8 -4.45 -14.85 -9.84
CA ASN A 8 -4.20 -15.21 -8.44
C ASN A 8 -2.76 -14.85 -8.04
N GLU A 9 -2.59 -14.27 -6.85
CA GLU A 9 -1.30 -13.84 -6.30
C GLU A 9 -0.25 -14.96 -6.30
N GLN A 10 -0.64 -16.17 -5.94
CA GLN A 10 0.26 -17.35 -5.96
C GLN A 10 0.75 -17.69 -7.37
N THR A 11 -0.10 -17.53 -8.38
CA THR A 11 0.26 -17.71 -9.79
C THR A 11 1.26 -16.66 -10.24
N ILE A 12 1.04 -15.40 -9.85
CA ILE A 12 1.96 -14.28 -10.14
C ILE A 12 3.30 -14.53 -9.45
N GLU A 13 3.29 -14.90 -8.17
CA GLU A 13 4.50 -15.22 -7.41
C GLU A 13 5.33 -16.31 -8.09
N LYS A 14 4.69 -17.40 -8.52
CA LYS A 14 5.36 -18.48 -9.25
C LYS A 14 6.00 -17.99 -10.54
N LEU A 15 5.29 -17.17 -11.32
CA LEU A 15 5.83 -16.59 -12.56
C LEU A 15 7.03 -15.68 -12.31
N LEU A 16 7.03 -14.92 -11.21
CA LEU A 16 8.18 -14.07 -10.83
C LEU A 16 9.38 -14.92 -10.42
N LEU A 17 9.17 -16.01 -9.66
CA LEU A 17 10.22 -16.96 -9.31
C LEU A 17 10.84 -17.62 -10.56
N GLU A 18 10.02 -18.06 -11.52
CA GLU A 18 10.47 -18.62 -12.80
C GLU A 18 11.29 -17.62 -13.63
N ARG A 19 11.09 -16.31 -13.44
CA ARG A 19 11.91 -15.23 -14.04
C ARG A 19 13.20 -14.94 -13.27
N GLY A 20 13.47 -15.67 -12.19
CA GLY A 20 14.68 -15.48 -11.38
C GLY A 20 14.60 -14.36 -10.34
N ILE A 21 13.39 -13.86 -10.06
CA ILE A 21 13.20 -12.89 -8.98
C ILE A 21 13.37 -13.61 -7.64
N GLU A 22 14.04 -12.96 -6.71
CA GLU A 22 14.27 -13.46 -5.36
C GLU A 22 12.92 -13.69 -4.62
N SER A 23 12.85 -14.76 -3.80
CA SER A 23 11.61 -15.28 -3.22
C SER A 23 10.83 -14.24 -2.42
N GLU A 24 11.48 -13.50 -1.54
CA GLU A 24 10.82 -12.47 -0.72
C GLU A 24 10.26 -11.35 -1.59
N ARG A 25 11.04 -10.92 -2.57
CA ARG A 25 10.63 -9.88 -3.53
C ARG A 25 9.47 -10.34 -4.40
N ALA A 26 9.50 -11.58 -4.90
CA ALA A 26 8.40 -12.19 -5.67
C ALA A 26 7.11 -12.27 -4.83
N TYR A 27 7.22 -12.68 -3.58
CA TYR A 27 6.12 -12.73 -2.62
C TYR A 27 5.48 -11.35 -2.44
N ARG A 28 6.27 -10.31 -2.11
CA ARG A 28 5.77 -8.96 -1.87
C ARG A 28 5.17 -8.33 -3.13
N ALA A 29 5.87 -8.42 -4.26
CA ALA A 29 5.42 -7.85 -5.53
C ALA A 29 4.11 -8.47 -6.03
N SER A 30 3.93 -9.77 -5.88
CA SER A 30 2.70 -10.46 -6.30
C SER A 30 1.46 -9.97 -5.53
N ARG A 31 1.60 -9.68 -4.26
CA ARG A 31 0.50 -9.19 -3.41
C ARG A 31 0.18 -7.73 -3.63
N LEU A 32 1.21 -6.89 -3.79
CA LEU A 32 1.04 -5.47 -4.08
C LEU A 32 0.42 -5.20 -5.46
N ALA A 33 0.57 -6.14 -6.39
CA ALA A 33 0.11 -5.98 -7.77
C ALA A 33 -1.41 -6.09 -7.97
N GLY A 34 -2.16 -6.55 -6.94
CA GLY A 34 -3.62 -6.66 -7.02
C GLY A 34 -4.12 -7.51 -8.18
N GLY A 35 -3.41 -8.59 -8.53
CA GLY A 35 -3.76 -9.47 -9.64
C GLY A 35 -3.28 -9.00 -11.01
N ASN A 36 -2.53 -7.90 -11.11
CA ASN A 36 -1.97 -7.36 -12.35
C ASN A 36 -0.51 -7.80 -12.53
N ILE A 37 -0.26 -8.71 -13.47
CA ILE A 37 1.08 -9.25 -13.71
C ILE A 37 2.08 -8.19 -14.20
N SER A 38 1.66 -7.20 -14.97
CA SER A 38 2.54 -6.13 -15.44
C SER A 38 3.01 -5.26 -14.29
N ASN A 39 2.12 -4.95 -13.34
CA ASN A 39 2.50 -4.25 -12.11
C ASN A 39 3.42 -5.11 -11.24
N ALA A 40 3.15 -6.41 -11.11
CA ALA A 40 4.00 -7.32 -10.35
C ALA A 40 5.43 -7.36 -10.89
N ILE A 41 5.58 -7.44 -12.21
CA ILE A 41 6.89 -7.40 -12.87
C ILE A 41 7.57 -6.06 -12.61
N LYS A 42 6.87 -4.94 -12.83
CA LYS A 42 7.39 -3.59 -12.58
C LYS A 42 7.89 -3.44 -11.14
N PHE A 43 7.09 -3.89 -10.16
CA PHE A 43 7.45 -3.81 -8.75
C PHE A 43 8.62 -4.74 -8.39
N ALA A 44 8.67 -5.93 -8.97
CA ALA A 44 9.76 -6.88 -8.76
C ALA A 44 11.07 -6.40 -9.38
N ASP A 45 11.03 -5.68 -10.48
CA ASP A 45 12.20 -5.13 -11.18
C ASP A 45 12.69 -3.79 -10.59
N ASP A 46 11.94 -3.15 -9.67
CA ASP A 46 12.36 -1.90 -9.05
C ASP A 46 13.64 -2.10 -8.22
N ALA A 47 14.71 -1.45 -8.64
CA ALA A 47 16.01 -1.54 -7.98
C ALA A 47 16.01 -1.02 -6.54
N ASP A 48 15.09 -0.10 -6.21
CA ASP A 48 14.98 0.52 -4.89
C ASP A 48 13.66 0.13 -4.16
N PHE A 49 13.21 -1.09 -4.35
CA PHE A 49 11.97 -1.58 -3.73
C PHE A 49 11.96 -1.42 -2.20
N SER A 50 13.09 -1.70 -1.54
CA SER A 50 13.21 -1.53 -0.09
C SER A 50 13.14 -0.06 0.35
N GLY A 51 13.73 0.85 -0.41
CA GLY A 51 13.65 2.30 -0.15
C GLY A 51 12.21 2.82 -0.31
N ARG A 52 11.47 2.34 -1.33
CA ARG A 52 10.04 2.67 -1.49
C ARG A 52 9.22 2.19 -0.29
N TRP A 53 9.54 1.00 0.23
CA TRP A 53 8.87 0.46 1.40
C TRP A 53 9.09 1.31 2.65
N GLN A 54 10.33 1.78 2.86
CA GLN A 54 10.65 2.70 3.94
C GLN A 54 9.87 4.02 3.85
N ILE A 55 9.75 4.57 2.65
CA ILE A 55 8.94 5.78 2.41
C ILE A 55 7.47 5.53 2.79
N ALA A 56 6.89 4.40 2.39
CA ALA A 56 5.52 4.06 2.73
C ALA A 56 5.31 3.94 4.26
N TRP A 57 6.23 3.31 4.98
CA TRP A 57 6.20 3.24 6.43
C TRP A 57 6.32 4.63 7.08
N GLU A 58 7.22 5.46 6.61
CA GLU A 58 7.38 6.83 7.11
C GLU A 58 6.10 7.65 6.91
N ILE A 59 5.46 7.55 5.74
CA ILE A 59 4.19 8.23 5.46
C ILE A 59 3.13 7.81 6.48
N VAL A 60 2.91 6.50 6.69
CA VAL A 60 1.90 6.01 7.63
C VAL A 60 2.19 6.49 9.06
N THR A 61 3.43 6.38 9.52
CA THR A 61 3.82 6.79 10.87
C THR A 61 3.64 8.29 11.09
N ARG A 62 4.10 9.11 10.15
CA ARG A 62 3.98 10.58 10.27
C ARG A 62 2.53 11.05 10.23
N LEU A 63 1.70 10.46 9.37
CA LEU A 63 0.28 10.81 9.30
C LEU A 63 -0.51 10.34 10.53
N ALA A 64 -0.02 9.34 11.25
CA ALA A 64 -0.61 8.91 12.52
C ALA A 64 -0.29 9.86 13.69
N GLU A 65 0.89 10.47 13.70
CA GLU A 65 1.42 11.23 14.84
C GLU A 65 1.28 12.73 14.69
N LEU A 66 1.28 13.25 13.46
CA LEU A 66 1.48 14.65 13.17
C LEU A 66 0.23 15.33 12.59
N ASP A 67 0.31 16.63 12.42
CA ASP A 67 -0.78 17.43 11.96
C ASP A 67 -0.96 17.43 10.42
N ARG A 68 -1.94 18.19 9.94
CA ARG A 68 -2.35 18.20 8.52
C ARG A 68 -1.27 18.65 7.53
N ILE A 69 -0.21 19.30 7.99
CA ILE A 69 0.88 19.74 7.10
C ILE A 69 1.59 18.52 6.49
N GLU A 70 1.65 17.41 7.24
CA GLU A 70 2.27 16.17 6.79
C GLU A 70 1.54 15.54 5.60
N ILE A 71 0.26 15.86 5.37
CA ILE A 71 -0.48 15.40 4.20
C ILE A 71 0.23 15.85 2.91
N TYR A 72 0.63 17.11 2.85
CA TYR A 72 1.30 17.67 1.68
C TYR A 72 2.73 17.13 1.52
N LEU A 73 3.50 17.09 2.62
CA LEU A 73 4.87 16.58 2.60
C LEU A 73 4.91 15.09 2.22
N SER A 74 3.98 14.30 2.73
CA SER A 74 3.84 12.89 2.38
C SER A 74 3.41 12.70 0.92
N ALA A 75 2.50 13.53 0.43
CA ALA A 75 2.04 13.48 -0.96
C ALA A 75 3.17 13.79 -1.96
N GLU A 76 4.06 14.74 -1.64
CA GLU A 76 5.26 15.02 -2.45
C GLU A 76 6.21 13.82 -2.48
N LYS A 77 6.43 13.15 -1.34
CA LYS A 77 7.27 11.93 -1.29
C LYS A 77 6.72 10.80 -2.15
N MET A 78 5.40 10.69 -2.27
CA MET A 78 4.75 9.69 -3.12
C MET A 78 5.04 9.90 -4.61
N GLU A 79 5.39 11.12 -5.07
CA GLU A 79 5.70 11.39 -6.48
C GLU A 79 6.89 10.58 -7.01
N LEU A 80 7.72 10.04 -6.13
CA LEU A 80 8.87 9.21 -6.49
C LEU A 80 8.45 7.91 -7.22
N ASP A 81 7.41 7.22 -6.77
CA ASP A 81 6.71 6.12 -7.45
C ASP A 81 5.26 6.03 -6.93
N PRO A 82 4.33 6.81 -7.50
CA PRO A 82 2.99 6.96 -6.96
C PRO A 82 2.20 5.65 -6.90
N GLU A 83 2.26 4.83 -7.95
CA GLU A 83 1.53 3.56 -8.00
C GLU A 83 2.05 2.56 -6.96
N LEU A 84 3.37 2.41 -6.85
CA LEU A 84 3.97 1.47 -5.92
C LEU A 84 3.80 1.92 -4.47
N ILE A 85 4.14 3.18 -4.16
CA ILE A 85 4.04 3.70 -2.79
C ILE A 85 2.59 3.69 -2.31
N SER A 86 1.60 4.06 -3.14
CA SER A 86 0.19 3.99 -2.77
C SER A 86 -0.29 2.56 -2.50
N SER A 87 0.20 1.58 -3.26
CA SER A 87 -0.07 0.16 -3.01
C SER A 87 0.53 -0.33 -1.70
N MET A 88 1.75 0.12 -1.38
CA MET A 88 2.41 -0.19 -0.12
C MET A 88 1.67 0.42 1.08
N VAL A 89 1.28 1.69 0.99
CA VAL A 89 0.51 2.39 2.03
C VAL A 89 -0.83 1.70 2.28
N GLU A 90 -1.55 1.31 1.23
CA GLU A 90 -2.81 0.55 1.36
C GLU A 90 -2.58 -0.80 2.06
N THR A 91 -1.51 -1.50 1.69
CA THR A 91 -1.15 -2.79 2.29
C THR A 91 -0.83 -2.64 3.77
N ILE A 92 -0.06 -1.61 4.16
CA ILE A 92 0.24 -1.32 5.57
C ILE A 92 -1.07 -1.06 6.34
N LEU A 93 -1.96 -0.23 5.80
CA LEU A 93 -3.23 0.08 6.46
C LEU A 93 -4.13 -1.16 6.63
N ARG A 94 -4.17 -2.03 5.62
CA ARG A 94 -4.86 -3.33 5.68
C ARG A 94 -4.26 -4.24 6.75
N ASP A 95 -2.94 -4.33 6.81
CA ASP A 95 -2.24 -5.17 7.78
C ASP A 95 -2.46 -4.66 9.22
N ILE A 96 -2.43 -3.34 9.43
CA ILE A 96 -2.80 -2.72 10.71
C ILE A 96 -4.20 -3.15 11.12
N TYR A 97 -5.17 -3.04 10.21
CA TYR A 97 -6.55 -3.43 10.48
C TYR A 97 -6.67 -4.91 10.87
N ILE A 98 -6.06 -5.81 10.08
CA ILE A 98 -6.12 -7.25 10.33
C ILE A 98 -5.46 -7.58 11.67
N TYR A 99 -4.28 -7.03 11.94
CA TYR A 99 -3.58 -7.29 13.19
C TYR A 99 -4.35 -6.79 14.41
N GLN A 100 -4.92 -5.59 14.35
CA GLN A 100 -5.74 -5.05 15.45
C GLN A 100 -7.04 -5.83 15.68
N ALA A 101 -7.57 -6.49 14.65
CA ALA A 101 -8.76 -7.32 14.73
C ALA A 101 -8.48 -8.74 15.25
N THR A 102 -7.34 -9.33 14.89
CA THR A 102 -7.05 -10.76 15.13
C THR A 102 -5.90 -11.02 16.09
N GLY A 103 -4.92 -10.12 16.15
CA GLY A 103 -3.64 -10.33 16.85
C GLY A 103 -2.67 -11.28 16.14
N GLU A 104 -3.02 -11.80 14.95
CA GLU A 104 -2.28 -12.84 14.26
C GLU A 104 -1.36 -12.24 13.17
N LYS A 105 -0.05 -12.42 13.32
CA LYS A 105 0.97 -11.93 12.37
C LYS A 105 0.95 -12.69 11.04
N ASP A 106 0.60 -13.96 11.08
CA ASP A 106 0.60 -14.85 9.91
C ASP A 106 -0.49 -14.49 8.89
N LEU A 107 -1.48 -13.67 9.29
CA LEU A 107 -2.51 -13.15 8.41
C LEU A 107 -2.10 -11.87 7.66
N LEU A 108 -0.97 -11.28 8.02
CA LEU A 108 -0.48 -10.06 7.38
C LEU A 108 0.16 -10.38 6.04
N VAL A 109 -0.01 -9.46 5.08
CA VAL A 109 0.71 -9.51 3.81
C VAL A 109 2.20 -9.31 4.06
N ILE A 110 2.55 -8.38 4.94
CA ILE A 110 3.91 -8.10 5.36
C ILE A 110 3.99 -8.26 6.88
N PRO A 111 4.56 -9.35 7.40
CA PRO A 111 4.59 -9.63 8.84
C PRO A 111 5.18 -8.51 9.70
N GLU A 112 6.14 -7.75 9.17
CA GLU A 112 6.81 -6.64 9.85
C GLU A 112 5.84 -5.48 10.18
N ASN A 113 4.74 -5.36 9.47
CA ASN A 113 3.73 -4.33 9.72
C ASN A 113 3.05 -4.46 11.09
N HIS A 114 3.21 -5.62 11.79
CA HIS A 114 2.71 -5.76 13.15
C HIS A 114 3.30 -4.74 14.12
N GLY A 115 4.54 -4.30 13.90
CA GLY A 115 5.20 -3.29 14.74
C GLY A 115 4.41 -1.98 14.74
N ILE A 116 4.11 -1.45 13.56
CA ILE A 116 3.28 -0.24 13.43
C ILE A 116 1.89 -0.44 14.05
N ALA A 117 1.28 -1.60 13.80
CA ALA A 117 -0.06 -1.89 14.31
C ALA A 117 -0.12 -1.94 15.85
N GLN A 118 0.98 -2.32 16.52
CA GLN A 118 1.08 -2.33 17.98
C GLN A 118 1.29 -0.93 18.56
N GLU A 119 2.02 -0.07 17.88
CA GLU A 119 2.31 1.29 18.32
C GLU A 119 1.11 2.22 18.18
N LEU A 120 0.25 1.95 17.20
CA LEU A 120 -0.95 2.74 16.97
C LEU A 120 -2.07 2.36 17.94
N LYS A 121 -2.82 3.36 18.39
CA LYS A 121 -4.10 3.14 19.10
C LYS A 121 -5.02 2.29 18.23
N LYS A 122 -5.99 1.63 18.86
CA LYS A 122 -7.01 0.89 18.14
C LYS A 122 -7.81 1.83 17.24
N LEU A 123 -7.68 1.63 15.93
CA LEU A 123 -8.30 2.47 14.93
C LEU A 123 -9.78 2.11 14.72
N ASN A 124 -10.56 3.09 14.24
CA ASN A 124 -11.95 2.88 13.91
C ASN A 124 -12.09 2.02 12.62
N GLU A 125 -12.70 0.85 12.76
CA GLU A 125 -12.88 -0.11 11.67
C GLU A 125 -13.55 0.48 10.42
N PHE A 126 -14.58 1.32 10.61
CA PHE A 126 -15.31 1.94 9.49
C PHE A 126 -14.42 2.94 8.74
N LYS A 127 -13.66 3.76 9.49
CA LYS A 127 -12.72 4.73 8.88
C LYS A 127 -11.64 4.03 8.08
N ILE A 128 -11.04 2.94 8.62
CA ILE A 128 -10.01 2.17 7.91
C ILE A 128 -10.56 1.54 6.64
N LYS A 129 -11.69 0.85 6.70
CA LYS A 129 -12.31 0.21 5.53
C LYS A 129 -12.64 1.23 4.44
N LYS A 130 -13.16 2.40 4.84
CA LYS A 130 -13.42 3.51 3.93
C LYS A 130 -12.14 4.01 3.27
N ALA A 131 -11.07 4.19 4.04
CA ALA A 131 -9.78 4.66 3.52
C ALA A 131 -9.16 3.67 2.54
N ILE A 132 -9.12 2.36 2.85
CA ILE A 132 -8.62 1.32 1.96
C ILE A 132 -9.36 1.37 0.61
N LYS A 133 -10.69 1.45 0.63
CA LYS A 133 -11.47 1.58 -0.59
C LYS A 133 -11.15 2.87 -1.36
N ASN A 134 -11.11 4.00 -0.67
CA ASN A 134 -10.82 5.29 -1.31
C ASN A 134 -9.43 5.31 -1.94
N ILE A 135 -8.42 4.76 -1.28
CA ILE A 135 -7.05 4.67 -1.80
C ILE A 135 -7.02 3.81 -3.08
N ALA A 136 -7.71 2.66 -3.07
CA ALA A 136 -7.82 1.81 -4.26
C ALA A 136 -8.49 2.53 -5.44
N ASP A 137 -9.60 3.23 -5.19
CA ASP A 137 -10.33 4.00 -6.20
C ASP A 137 -9.47 5.17 -6.75
N LEU A 138 -8.77 5.91 -5.88
CA LEU A 138 -7.89 7.02 -6.25
C LEU A 138 -6.69 6.54 -7.07
N ARG A 139 -6.12 5.38 -6.76
CA ARG A 139 -4.99 4.80 -7.49
C ARG A 139 -5.32 4.54 -8.97
N GLU A 140 -6.56 4.17 -9.30
CA GLU A 140 -6.98 4.00 -10.70
C GLU A 140 -6.87 5.31 -11.50
N LEU A 141 -6.92 6.47 -10.84
CA LEU A 141 -6.80 7.78 -11.48
C LEU A 141 -5.39 8.10 -11.99
N TYR A 142 -4.34 7.39 -11.54
CA TYR A 142 -2.99 7.58 -12.09
C TYR A 142 -2.90 7.30 -13.59
N ARG A 143 -3.86 6.55 -14.14
CA ARG A 143 -3.98 6.25 -15.58
C ARG A 143 -4.79 7.28 -16.34
N SER A 144 -5.24 8.31 -15.67
CA SER A 144 -6.04 9.41 -16.25
C SER A 144 -5.21 10.69 -16.37
N ASN A 145 -5.83 11.77 -16.86
CA ASN A 145 -5.19 13.09 -16.97
C ASN A 145 -5.25 13.92 -15.68
N VAL A 146 -5.55 13.29 -14.54
CA VAL A 146 -5.56 13.97 -13.24
C VAL A 146 -4.12 14.21 -12.77
N ASN A 147 -3.87 15.36 -12.18
CA ASN A 147 -2.56 15.70 -11.63
C ASN A 147 -2.16 14.70 -10.51
N VAL A 148 -0.98 14.11 -10.62
CA VAL A 148 -0.47 13.09 -9.69
C VAL A 148 -0.41 13.60 -8.26
N LEU A 149 0.10 14.80 -8.02
CA LEU A 149 0.15 15.38 -6.68
C LEU A 149 -1.24 15.53 -6.07
N THR A 150 -2.24 15.90 -6.87
CA THR A 150 -3.63 15.98 -6.40
C THR A 150 -4.15 14.61 -5.96
N ILE A 151 -3.85 13.55 -6.70
CA ILE A 151 -4.22 12.16 -6.30
C ILE A 151 -3.52 11.80 -5.00
N ASN A 152 -2.21 12.04 -4.91
CA ASN A 152 -1.41 11.75 -3.71
C ASN A 152 -1.94 12.49 -2.47
N ILE A 153 -2.29 13.79 -2.59
CA ILE A 153 -2.87 14.56 -1.49
C ILE A 153 -4.18 13.91 -1.00
N ASN A 154 -5.04 13.47 -1.91
CA ASN A 154 -6.30 12.82 -1.54
C ASN A 154 -6.07 11.44 -0.89
N ILE A 155 -5.07 10.68 -1.34
CA ILE A 155 -4.67 9.42 -0.71
C ILE A 155 -4.17 9.68 0.71
N CYS A 156 -3.25 10.64 0.89
CA CYS A 156 -2.71 10.99 2.20
C CYS A 156 -3.81 11.56 3.13
N TRP A 157 -4.77 12.29 2.59
CA TRP A 157 -5.93 12.76 3.34
C TRP A 157 -6.78 11.60 3.85
N ALA A 158 -7.13 10.65 2.99
CA ALA A 158 -7.91 9.46 3.36
C ALA A 158 -7.19 8.62 4.43
N LEU A 159 -5.87 8.49 4.29
CA LEU A 159 -5.02 7.79 5.26
C LEU A 159 -5.00 8.53 6.61
N TRP A 160 -4.77 9.85 6.59
CA TRP A 160 -4.79 10.68 7.79
C TRP A 160 -6.11 10.58 8.54
N GLU A 161 -7.26 10.72 7.85
CA GLU A 161 -8.59 10.55 8.47
C GLU A 161 -8.79 9.18 9.13
N ALA A 162 -8.21 8.12 8.57
CA ALA A 162 -8.31 6.77 9.12
C ALA A 162 -7.43 6.57 10.36
N LEU A 163 -6.30 7.28 10.43
CA LEU A 163 -5.32 7.18 11.51
C LEU A 163 -5.63 8.12 12.70
N GLN A 164 -6.54 9.08 12.50
CA GLN A 164 -7.01 9.96 13.58
C GLN A 164 -8.23 9.36 14.30
N ASP A 165 -8.33 9.60 15.61
CA ASP A 165 -9.44 9.16 16.47
C ASP A 165 -10.80 9.77 16.06
#